data_ad221cd8a1db1631eaa344e1ac2701ef
#
_entry.id   ad221cd8a1db1631eaa344e1ac2701ef
#
_cell.length_a   1.000
_cell.length_b   1.000
_cell.length_c   1.000
_cell.angle_alpha   90.00
_cell.angle_beta   90.00
_cell.angle_gamma   90.00
#
_symmetry.space_group_name_H-M   'P 1'
#
loop_
_entity.id
_entity.type
_entity.pdbx_description
1 polymer ?
#
loop_
_entity_poly.entity_id
_entity_poly.type
_entity_poly.pdbx_seq_one_letter_code
_entity_poly.pdbx_strand_id
1 'polypeptide(L)'
;MSDNNEQALSKAIRTLRYPVEMDFDTLIGGADAALRTLSNSAHAARALPTPGAEANAPLSPKERRLSGALMRVNHVGEVCAQALYAAQALTARTPELREQMRLAGREETDHLAWTEQRLADLGDRPSLLNPLWYAGAFVIGLAAGRAGDKISLGFVVETERQVEQHLAGHLQRLPEHDLASRAVVAEMQADEARHANSAQQAGAADLPMPVKWLMRGAARVMTRVAHVV
;
A
#
# COMPACT_ATOMS: atom_id res chain seq x y z
N MET A 1 -27.83 11.62 -41.62
CA MET A 1 -26.45 11.74 -41.04
C MET A 1 -26.39 12.52 -39.71
N SER A 2 -27.50 13.08 -39.24
CA SER A 2 -27.62 13.89 -37.99
C SER A 2 -27.73 13.03 -36.71
N ASP A 3 -28.53 11.97 -36.73
CA ASP A 3 -28.86 11.16 -35.53
C ASP A 3 -27.68 10.40 -34.90
N ASN A 4 -26.74 9.93 -35.70
CA ASN A 4 -25.56 9.20 -35.16
C ASN A 4 -24.61 10.09 -34.37
N ASN A 5 -24.53 11.39 -34.69
CA ASN A 5 -23.69 12.34 -34.00
C ASN A 5 -24.30 12.78 -32.67
N GLU A 6 -25.62 12.91 -32.58
CA GLU A 6 -26.33 13.23 -31.33
C GLU A 6 -26.31 12.05 -30.34
N GLN A 7 -26.43 10.81 -30.84
CA GLN A 7 -26.32 9.62 -29.99
C GLN A 7 -24.88 9.42 -29.48
N ALA A 8 -23.86 9.70 -30.32
CA ALA A 8 -22.46 9.64 -29.91
C ALA A 8 -22.13 10.73 -28.87
N LEU A 9 -22.66 11.95 -29.06
CA LEU A 9 -22.48 13.06 -28.12
C LEU A 9 -23.23 12.80 -26.81
N SER A 10 -24.46 12.29 -26.85
CA SER A 10 -25.25 11.90 -25.68
C SER A 10 -24.57 10.77 -24.90
N LYS A 11 -23.99 9.78 -25.59
CA LYS A 11 -23.20 8.70 -24.98
C LYS A 11 -21.91 9.23 -24.35
N ALA A 12 -21.20 10.17 -25.02
CA ALA A 12 -20.00 10.82 -24.48
C ALA A 12 -20.31 11.70 -23.27
N ILE A 13 -21.44 12.44 -23.27
CA ILE A 13 -21.88 13.26 -22.14
C ILE A 13 -22.33 12.39 -20.97
N ARG A 14 -22.93 11.22 -21.22
CA ARG A 14 -23.33 10.27 -20.18
C ARG A 14 -22.12 9.60 -19.50
N THR A 15 -21.02 9.40 -20.22
CA THR A 15 -19.74 8.93 -19.64
C THR A 15 -18.99 10.00 -18.85
N LEU A 16 -19.31 11.28 -19.02
CA LEU A 16 -18.73 12.39 -18.25
C LEU A 16 -19.46 12.69 -16.92
N ARG A 17 -20.60 12.05 -16.65
CA ARG A 17 -21.42 12.27 -15.46
C ARG A 17 -21.80 10.96 -14.77
N TYR A 18 -20.82 10.19 -14.29
CA TYR A 18 -21.08 9.35 -13.14
C TYR A 18 -20.49 10.04 -11.91
N PRO A 19 -21.32 10.72 -11.07
CA PRO A 19 -20.95 10.81 -9.68
C PRO A 19 -20.75 9.35 -9.23
N VAL A 20 -19.64 9.06 -8.56
CA VAL A 20 -19.50 7.83 -7.81
C VAL A 20 -20.68 7.85 -6.84
N GLU A 21 -21.76 7.12 -7.16
CA GLU A 21 -22.81 6.83 -6.16
C GLU A 21 -22.08 5.98 -5.12
N MET A 22 -21.65 6.65 -4.05
CA MET A 22 -21.20 5.96 -2.85
C MET A 22 -22.45 5.34 -2.25
N ASP A 23 -22.73 4.09 -2.64
CA ASP A 23 -23.76 3.32 -1.99
C ASP A 23 -23.34 2.99 -0.55
N PHE A 24 -24.33 2.67 0.25
CA PHE A 24 -24.13 2.35 1.67
C PHE A 24 -23.20 1.15 1.86
N ASP A 25 -23.28 0.17 0.96
CA ASP A 25 -22.44 -1.04 0.98
C ASP A 25 -20.97 -0.72 0.73
N THR A 26 -20.66 0.23 -0.17
CA THR A 26 -19.31 0.71 -0.41
C THR A 26 -18.72 1.41 0.83
N LEU A 27 -19.52 2.19 1.55
CA LEU A 27 -19.10 2.86 2.79
C LEU A 27 -18.85 1.85 3.92
N ILE A 28 -19.74 0.88 4.10
CA ILE A 28 -19.59 -0.20 5.09
C ILE A 28 -18.35 -1.04 4.77
N GLY A 29 -18.18 -1.43 3.51
CA GLY A 29 -17.00 -2.18 3.08
C GLY A 29 -15.69 -1.44 3.33
N GLY A 30 -15.67 -0.13 3.11
CA GLY A 30 -14.51 0.72 3.43
C GLY A 30 -14.24 0.82 4.93
N ALA A 31 -15.29 0.94 5.75
CA ALA A 31 -15.16 0.97 7.21
C ALA A 31 -14.70 -0.38 7.77
N ASP A 32 -15.23 -1.50 7.26
CA ASP A 32 -14.78 -2.85 7.63
C ASP A 32 -13.30 -3.07 7.29
N ALA A 33 -12.86 -2.68 6.10
CA ALA A 33 -11.46 -2.75 5.69
C ALA A 33 -10.55 -1.93 6.62
N ALA A 34 -10.96 -0.71 6.97
CA ALA A 34 -10.21 0.15 7.89
C ALA A 34 -10.11 -0.48 9.29
N LEU A 35 -11.21 -1.03 9.80
CA LEU A 35 -11.24 -1.70 11.11
C LEU A 35 -10.33 -2.94 11.12
N ARG A 36 -10.36 -3.77 10.08
CA ARG A 36 -9.48 -4.94 9.96
C ARG A 36 -7.99 -4.54 9.94
N THR A 37 -7.66 -3.52 9.16
CA THR A 37 -6.28 -2.99 9.10
C THR A 37 -5.81 -2.47 10.46
N LEU A 38 -6.67 -1.80 11.23
CA LEU A 38 -6.30 -1.15 12.49
C LEU A 38 -6.41 -2.06 13.72
N SER A 39 -7.16 -3.18 13.64
CA SER A 39 -7.35 -4.11 14.75
C SER A 39 -6.29 -5.21 14.83
N ASN A 40 -5.27 -5.18 13.98
CA ASN A 40 -4.26 -6.24 13.86
C ASN A 40 -4.91 -7.63 13.67
N SER A 41 -5.91 -7.69 12.81
CA SER A 41 -6.64 -8.92 12.47
C SER A 41 -6.56 -9.26 10.99
N ALA A 42 -5.49 -8.83 10.33
CA ALA A 42 -5.23 -9.16 8.94
C ALA A 42 -5.01 -10.66 8.78
N HIS A 43 -5.67 -11.26 7.79
CA HIS A 43 -5.50 -12.67 7.45
C HIS A 43 -4.94 -12.76 6.04
N ALA A 44 -3.72 -13.29 5.93
CA ALA A 44 -3.09 -13.50 4.64
C ALA A 44 -3.78 -14.61 3.86
N ALA A 45 -3.97 -14.38 2.56
CA ALA A 45 -4.39 -15.42 1.62
C ALA A 45 -3.19 -16.27 1.16
N ARG A 46 -2.02 -15.70 1.08
CA ARG A 46 -0.75 -16.37 0.77
C ARG A 46 -0.03 -16.81 2.05
N ALA A 47 0.71 -17.90 1.96
CA ALA A 47 1.55 -18.36 3.07
C ALA A 47 2.60 -17.31 3.43
N LEU A 48 2.95 -17.25 4.73
CA LEU A 48 4.08 -16.44 5.19
C LEU A 48 5.37 -16.88 4.47
N PRO A 49 6.11 -15.95 3.85
CA PRO A 49 7.40 -16.27 3.26
C PRO A 49 8.35 -16.86 4.32
N THR A 50 8.78 -18.08 4.09
CA THR A 50 9.68 -18.79 5.01
C THR A 50 11.06 -18.92 4.39
N PRO A 51 12.14 -18.79 5.19
CA PRO A 51 13.45 -19.14 4.71
C PRO A 51 13.47 -20.62 4.32
N GLY A 52 14.32 -20.99 3.36
CA GLY A 52 14.57 -22.39 3.03
C GLY A 52 14.99 -23.20 4.26
N ALA A 53 15.45 -24.45 4.06
CA ALA A 53 15.79 -25.38 5.13
C ALA A 53 16.91 -24.92 6.10
N GLU A 54 17.51 -23.76 5.86
CA GLU A 54 18.50 -23.15 6.75
C GLU A 54 17.84 -22.64 8.03
N ALA A 55 18.26 -23.17 9.16
CA ALA A 55 17.74 -22.75 10.46
C ALA A 55 18.17 -21.31 10.76
N ASN A 56 17.21 -20.47 11.20
CA ASN A 56 17.53 -19.16 11.76
C ASN A 56 18.46 -19.30 12.98
N ALA A 57 19.62 -18.68 12.93
CA ALA A 57 20.43 -18.51 14.13
C ALA A 57 19.72 -17.56 15.11
N PRO A 58 19.84 -17.78 16.44
CA PRO A 58 19.20 -16.89 17.41
C PRO A 58 19.75 -15.47 17.31
N LEU A 59 18.85 -14.49 17.22
CA LEU A 59 19.20 -13.07 17.19
C LEU A 59 19.64 -12.59 18.57
N SER A 60 20.70 -11.82 18.64
CA SER A 60 21.06 -11.07 19.84
C SER A 60 19.96 -10.05 20.20
N PRO A 61 19.89 -9.57 21.44
CA PRO A 61 18.92 -8.56 21.84
C PRO A 61 18.98 -7.25 21.02
N LYS A 62 20.18 -6.90 20.52
CA LYS A 62 20.37 -5.71 19.67
C LYS A 62 19.82 -5.95 18.26
N GLU A 63 20.08 -7.09 17.68
CA GLU A 63 19.60 -7.50 16.36
C GLU A 63 18.08 -7.64 16.34
N ARG A 64 17.52 -8.29 17.36
CA ARG A 64 16.06 -8.42 17.51
C ARG A 64 15.36 -7.06 17.56
N ARG A 65 15.90 -6.09 18.31
CA ARG A 65 15.38 -4.72 18.35
C ARG A 65 15.48 -4.02 17.00
N LEU A 66 16.60 -4.21 16.28
CA LEU A 66 16.77 -3.65 14.95
C LEU A 66 15.76 -4.23 13.97
N SER A 67 15.63 -5.55 13.90
CA SER A 67 14.65 -6.24 13.04
C SER A 67 13.23 -5.80 13.38
N GLY A 68 12.87 -5.72 14.67
CA GLY A 68 11.56 -5.25 15.12
C GLY A 68 11.26 -3.82 14.65
N ALA A 69 12.21 -2.90 14.82
CA ALA A 69 12.05 -1.51 14.37
C ALA A 69 11.89 -1.41 12.83
N LEU A 70 12.65 -2.20 12.05
CA LEU A 70 12.53 -2.23 10.59
C LEU A 70 11.18 -2.84 10.16
N MET A 71 10.75 -3.94 10.79
CA MET A 71 9.45 -4.55 10.50
C MET A 71 8.28 -3.64 10.89
N ARG A 72 8.39 -2.86 11.97
CA ARG A 72 7.37 -1.87 12.36
C ARG A 72 7.23 -0.77 11.31
N VAL A 73 8.34 -0.30 10.75
CA VAL A 73 8.31 0.66 9.64
C VAL A 73 7.62 0.07 8.42
N ASN A 74 7.91 -1.18 8.05
CA ASN A 74 7.22 -1.86 6.95
C ASN A 74 5.73 -1.97 7.25
N HIS A 75 5.35 -2.47 8.43
CA HIS A 75 3.94 -2.58 8.83
C HIS A 75 3.18 -1.25 8.73
N VAL A 76 3.78 -0.11 9.13
CA VAL A 76 3.17 1.22 8.94
C VAL A 76 3.03 1.55 7.46
N GLY A 77 3.98 1.15 6.63
CA GLY A 77 3.88 1.24 5.16
C GLY A 77 2.63 0.54 4.64
N GLU A 78 2.40 -0.71 5.08
CA GLU A 78 1.23 -1.52 4.68
C GLU A 78 -0.10 -0.92 5.17
N VAL A 79 -0.12 -0.37 6.39
CA VAL A 79 -1.28 0.39 6.90
C VAL A 79 -1.59 1.60 6.00
N CYS A 80 -0.57 2.31 5.54
CA CYS A 80 -0.74 3.42 4.60
C CYS A 80 -1.17 2.94 3.21
N ALA A 81 -0.61 1.84 2.69
CA ALA A 81 -0.97 1.27 1.40
C ALA A 81 -2.44 0.83 1.37
N GLN A 82 -2.91 0.14 2.41
CA GLN A 82 -4.34 -0.21 2.57
C GLN A 82 -5.25 1.03 2.48
N ALA A 83 -4.89 2.10 3.18
CA ALA A 83 -5.65 3.34 3.18
C ALA A 83 -5.65 4.04 1.81
N LEU A 84 -4.48 4.08 1.13
CA LEU A 84 -4.33 4.65 -0.21
C LEU A 84 -5.18 3.89 -1.22
N TYR A 85 -5.04 2.57 -1.30
CA TYR A 85 -5.81 1.74 -2.23
C TYR A 85 -7.31 1.80 -1.97
N ALA A 86 -7.75 1.80 -0.71
CA ALA A 86 -9.16 1.97 -0.36
C ALA A 86 -9.72 3.31 -0.85
N ALA A 87 -8.99 4.41 -0.61
CA ALA A 87 -9.39 5.74 -1.04
C ALA A 87 -9.39 5.90 -2.58
N GLN A 88 -8.40 5.33 -3.27
CA GLN A 88 -8.30 5.37 -4.72
C GLN A 88 -9.37 4.50 -5.38
N ALA A 89 -9.72 3.33 -4.81
CA ALA A 89 -10.85 2.52 -5.26
C ALA A 89 -12.18 3.27 -5.17
N LEU A 90 -12.40 4.06 -4.09
CA LEU A 90 -13.60 4.90 -3.93
C LEU A 90 -13.71 6.00 -4.98
N THR A 91 -12.59 6.50 -5.49
CA THR A 91 -12.53 7.65 -6.42
C THR A 91 -12.29 7.25 -7.86
N ALA A 92 -11.99 5.98 -8.14
CA ALA A 92 -11.79 5.44 -9.48
C ALA A 92 -13.02 5.64 -10.37
N ARG A 93 -12.80 6.21 -11.56
CA ARG A 93 -13.88 6.57 -12.49
C ARG A 93 -14.36 5.41 -13.35
N THR A 94 -13.56 4.34 -13.46
CA THR A 94 -13.93 3.14 -14.21
C THR A 94 -14.05 1.93 -13.28
N PRO A 95 -14.96 0.99 -13.59
CA PRO A 95 -15.08 -0.26 -12.82
C PRO A 95 -13.78 -1.08 -12.83
N GLU A 96 -13.07 -1.09 -13.95
CA GLU A 96 -11.82 -1.82 -14.15
C GLU A 96 -10.73 -1.28 -13.22
N LEU A 97 -10.55 0.04 -13.16
CA LEU A 97 -9.58 0.66 -12.26
C LEU A 97 -9.95 0.45 -10.79
N ARG A 98 -11.24 0.54 -10.46
CA ARG A 98 -11.73 0.27 -9.10
C ARG A 98 -11.40 -1.15 -8.67
N GLU A 99 -11.63 -2.14 -9.54
CA GLU A 99 -11.31 -3.53 -9.23
C GLU A 99 -9.80 -3.75 -9.15
N GLN A 100 -9.01 -3.12 -10.02
CA GLN A 100 -7.55 -3.15 -9.94
C GLN A 100 -7.04 -2.62 -8.57
N MET A 101 -7.56 -1.49 -8.09
CA MET A 101 -7.19 -0.96 -6.77
C MET A 101 -7.62 -1.89 -5.63
N ARG A 102 -8.79 -2.53 -5.74
CA ARG A 102 -9.26 -3.50 -4.75
C ARG A 102 -8.41 -4.78 -4.72
N LEU A 103 -7.97 -5.25 -5.89
CA LEU A 103 -7.09 -6.41 -6.00
C LEU A 103 -5.73 -6.13 -5.36
N ALA A 104 -5.11 -5.00 -5.71
CA ALA A 104 -3.86 -4.58 -5.09
C ALA A 104 -4.01 -4.45 -3.56
N GLY A 105 -5.05 -3.76 -3.07
CA GLY A 105 -5.29 -3.67 -1.64
C GLY A 105 -5.50 -5.02 -0.93
N ARG A 106 -5.98 -6.06 -1.62
CA ARG A 106 -6.04 -7.43 -1.08
C ARG A 106 -4.65 -8.07 -0.97
N GLU A 107 -3.76 -7.83 -1.93
CA GLU A 107 -2.39 -8.31 -1.86
C GLU A 107 -1.61 -7.63 -0.72
N GLU A 108 -1.86 -6.33 -0.47
CA GLU A 108 -1.32 -5.62 0.68
C GLU A 108 -1.80 -6.18 2.03
N THR A 109 -2.95 -6.87 2.06
CA THR A 109 -3.40 -7.56 3.27
C THR A 109 -2.47 -8.72 3.63
N ASP A 110 -1.88 -9.38 2.65
CA ASP A 110 -0.86 -10.42 2.89
C ASP A 110 0.38 -9.80 3.55
N HIS A 111 0.89 -8.69 3.01
CA HIS A 111 2.05 -7.96 3.56
C HIS A 111 1.78 -7.47 4.99
N LEU A 112 0.58 -6.93 5.24
CA LEU A 112 0.17 -6.49 6.56
C LEU A 112 0.22 -7.67 7.56
N ALA A 113 -0.39 -8.81 7.21
CA ALA A 113 -0.43 -9.98 8.07
C ALA A 113 0.97 -10.58 8.31
N TRP A 114 1.82 -10.61 7.27
CA TRP A 114 3.20 -11.11 7.41
C TRP A 114 4.05 -10.22 8.32
N THR A 115 3.90 -8.91 8.20
CA THR A 115 4.63 -7.96 9.04
C THR A 115 4.12 -7.99 10.49
N GLU A 116 2.81 -8.17 10.72
CA GLU A 116 2.23 -8.40 12.05
C GLU A 116 2.79 -9.66 12.70
N GLN A 117 2.73 -10.79 11.99
CA GLN A 117 3.25 -12.05 12.49
C GLN A 117 4.74 -11.93 12.82
N ARG A 118 5.53 -11.31 11.92
CA ARG A 118 6.97 -11.15 12.16
C ARG A 118 7.28 -10.25 13.36
N LEU A 119 6.51 -9.17 13.57
CA LEU A 119 6.62 -8.34 14.79
C LEU A 119 6.35 -9.16 16.06
N ALA A 120 5.30 -9.99 16.06
CA ALA A 120 4.99 -10.86 17.19
C ALA A 120 6.13 -11.85 17.47
N ASP A 121 6.70 -12.50 16.44
CA ASP A 121 7.83 -13.42 16.57
C ASP A 121 9.09 -12.75 17.14
N LEU A 122 9.29 -11.47 16.83
CA LEU A 122 10.39 -10.66 17.35
C LEU A 122 10.13 -10.14 18.77
N GLY A 123 8.90 -10.33 19.31
CA GLY A 123 8.48 -9.77 20.60
C GLY A 123 8.34 -8.25 20.55
N ASP A 124 8.02 -7.72 19.39
CA ASP A 124 7.76 -6.30 19.13
C ASP A 124 6.27 -6.08 18.78
N ARG A 125 5.86 -4.87 18.48
CA ARG A 125 4.46 -4.49 18.25
C ARG A 125 4.31 -3.51 17.09
N PRO A 126 3.13 -3.46 16.46
CA PRO A 126 2.75 -2.39 15.55
C PRO A 126 2.82 -1.00 16.18
N SER A 127 2.92 0.03 15.34
CA SER A 127 2.94 1.43 15.78
C SER A 127 1.61 1.83 16.41
N LEU A 128 1.67 2.54 17.54
CA LEU A 128 0.48 3.13 18.18
C LEU A 128 -0.15 4.25 17.34
N LEU A 129 0.58 4.79 16.39
CA LEU A 129 0.12 5.86 15.49
C LEU A 129 -0.55 5.34 14.22
N ASN A 130 -0.77 4.01 14.08
CA ASN A 130 -1.43 3.44 12.91
C ASN A 130 -2.76 4.11 12.54
N PRO A 131 -3.66 4.48 13.49
CA PRO A 131 -4.89 5.20 13.12
C PRO A 131 -4.61 6.56 12.47
N LEU A 132 -3.58 7.27 12.91
CA LEU A 132 -3.19 8.56 12.34
C LEU A 132 -2.57 8.38 10.94
N TRP A 133 -1.70 7.37 10.78
CA TRP A 133 -1.10 7.04 9.49
C TRP A 133 -2.15 6.63 8.47
N TYR A 134 -3.08 5.76 8.87
CA TYR A 134 -4.21 5.34 8.03
C TYR A 134 -5.04 6.54 7.57
N ALA A 135 -5.48 7.39 8.51
CA ALA A 135 -6.31 8.56 8.20
C ALA A 135 -5.58 9.54 7.26
N GLY A 136 -4.30 9.82 7.51
CA GLY A 136 -3.49 10.69 6.64
C GLY A 136 -3.34 10.14 5.24
N ALA A 137 -2.97 8.85 5.11
CA ALA A 137 -2.83 8.17 3.82
C ALA A 137 -4.17 8.12 3.06
N PHE A 138 -5.27 7.86 3.75
CA PHE A 138 -6.60 7.85 3.14
C PHE A 138 -6.98 9.21 2.53
N VAL A 139 -6.73 10.31 3.24
CA VAL A 139 -6.97 11.67 2.73
C VAL A 139 -6.10 11.96 1.49
N ILE A 140 -4.83 11.55 1.52
CA ILE A 140 -3.91 11.70 0.38
C ILE A 140 -4.41 10.88 -0.82
N GLY A 141 -4.84 9.63 -0.60
CA GLY A 141 -5.40 8.77 -1.63
C GLY A 141 -6.67 9.35 -2.27
N LEU A 142 -7.57 9.93 -1.44
CA LEU A 142 -8.74 10.64 -1.94
C LEU A 142 -8.36 11.85 -2.82
N ALA A 143 -7.37 12.62 -2.41
CA ALA A 143 -6.90 13.77 -3.18
C ALA A 143 -6.30 13.33 -4.53
N ALA A 144 -5.44 12.30 -4.53
CA ALA A 144 -4.85 11.74 -5.74
C ALA A 144 -5.92 11.21 -6.71
N GLY A 145 -6.92 10.46 -6.20
CA GLY A 145 -7.99 9.92 -7.01
C GLY A 145 -8.92 10.99 -7.58
N ARG A 146 -9.24 12.04 -6.81
CA ARG A 146 -10.01 13.18 -7.32
C ARG A 146 -9.29 13.97 -8.40
N ALA A 147 -7.98 14.00 -8.40
CA ALA A 147 -7.18 14.62 -9.46
C ALA A 147 -7.29 13.88 -10.80
N GLY A 148 -7.77 12.63 -10.79
CA GLY A 148 -8.09 11.82 -11.98
C GLY A 148 -7.29 10.52 -12.04
N ASP A 149 -7.84 9.54 -12.75
CA ASP A 149 -7.34 8.16 -12.77
C ASP A 149 -5.87 8.05 -13.16
N LYS A 150 -5.42 8.79 -14.17
CA LYS A 150 -4.00 8.79 -14.57
C LYS A 150 -3.07 9.33 -13.50
N ILE A 151 -3.50 10.37 -12.76
CA ILE A 151 -2.73 10.95 -11.64
C ILE A 151 -2.75 10.00 -10.46
N SER A 152 -3.90 9.38 -10.16
CA SER A 152 -4.05 8.35 -9.14
C SER A 152 -3.10 7.18 -9.38
N LEU A 153 -3.06 6.65 -10.61
CA LEU A 153 -2.11 5.60 -11.01
C LEU A 153 -0.66 6.08 -10.91
N GLY A 154 -0.38 7.33 -11.30
CA GLY A 154 0.98 7.92 -11.17
C GLY A 154 1.42 8.02 -9.71
N PHE A 155 0.47 8.28 -8.80
CA PHE A 155 0.72 8.29 -7.37
C PHE A 155 1.04 6.88 -6.87
N VAL A 156 0.31 5.85 -7.30
CA VAL A 156 0.63 4.44 -7.00
C VAL A 156 2.05 4.11 -7.49
N VAL A 157 2.36 4.35 -8.77
CA VAL A 157 3.70 4.06 -9.32
C VAL A 157 4.82 4.69 -8.49
N GLU A 158 4.69 5.96 -8.10
CA GLU A 158 5.73 6.62 -7.31
C GLU A 158 5.80 6.06 -5.89
N THR A 159 4.66 5.74 -5.26
CA THR A 159 4.60 5.13 -3.93
C THR A 159 5.31 3.78 -3.94
N GLU A 160 4.92 2.88 -4.84
CA GLU A 160 5.49 1.52 -4.90
C GLU A 160 6.98 1.53 -5.21
N ARG A 161 7.45 2.41 -6.11
CA ARG A 161 8.88 2.57 -6.36
C ARG A 161 9.65 3.08 -5.13
N GLN A 162 9.06 3.95 -4.33
CA GLN A 162 9.69 4.41 -3.09
C GLN A 162 9.71 3.30 -2.03
N VAL A 163 8.63 2.49 -1.93
CA VAL A 163 8.58 1.34 -1.03
C VAL A 163 9.58 0.27 -1.46
N GLU A 164 9.64 -0.09 -2.73
CA GLU A 164 10.64 -1.03 -3.28
C GLU A 164 12.07 -0.62 -2.91
N GLN A 165 12.43 0.65 -3.12
CA GLN A 165 13.74 1.18 -2.74
C GLN A 165 13.98 1.16 -1.23
N HIS A 166 12.95 1.43 -0.44
CA HIS A 166 13.00 1.37 1.02
C HIS A 166 13.24 -0.06 1.52
N LEU A 167 12.52 -1.03 0.98
CA LEU A 167 12.67 -2.44 1.30
C LEU A 167 14.06 -2.96 0.91
N ALA A 168 14.61 -2.54 -0.23
CA ALA A 168 16.00 -2.82 -0.60
C ALA A 168 16.99 -2.30 0.46
N GLY A 169 16.76 -1.10 0.98
CA GLY A 169 17.55 -0.54 2.08
C GLY A 169 17.40 -1.32 3.39
N HIS A 170 16.22 -1.88 3.67
CA HIS A 170 16.00 -2.73 4.83
C HIS A 170 16.73 -4.07 4.70
N LEU A 171 16.75 -4.70 3.53
CA LEU A 171 17.52 -5.92 3.27
C LEU A 171 19.02 -5.74 3.51
N GLN A 172 19.56 -4.54 3.30
CA GLN A 172 20.97 -4.22 3.60
C GLN A 172 21.24 -4.02 5.10
N ARG A 173 20.22 -3.68 5.89
CA ARG A 173 20.32 -3.36 7.33
C ARG A 173 19.95 -4.53 8.23
N LEU A 174 19.05 -5.41 7.77
CA LEU A 174 18.65 -6.60 8.50
C LEU A 174 19.86 -7.51 8.75
N PRO A 175 19.99 -8.12 9.93
CA PRO A 175 21.03 -9.11 10.19
C PRO A 175 21.03 -10.21 9.12
N GLU A 176 22.21 -10.63 8.67
CA GLU A 176 22.34 -11.63 7.59
C GLU A 176 21.65 -12.94 7.92
N HIS A 177 21.68 -13.34 9.20
CA HIS A 177 21.08 -14.57 9.70
C HIS A 177 19.62 -14.41 10.15
N ASP A 178 19.02 -13.21 10.07
CA ASP A 178 17.57 -13.03 10.23
C ASP A 178 16.84 -13.40 8.94
N LEU A 179 16.94 -14.67 8.57
CA LEU A 179 16.41 -15.18 7.31
C LEU A 179 14.91 -15.01 7.20
N ALA A 180 14.17 -15.08 8.32
CA ALA A 180 12.73 -14.92 8.33
C ALA A 180 12.30 -13.48 7.98
N SER A 181 12.89 -12.45 8.61
CA SER A 181 12.59 -11.05 8.24
C SER A 181 13.03 -10.76 6.81
N ARG A 182 14.17 -11.30 6.39
CA ARG A 182 14.69 -11.11 5.03
C ARG A 182 13.79 -11.74 3.98
N ALA A 183 13.22 -12.94 4.24
CA ALA A 183 12.29 -13.59 3.32
C ALA A 183 11.02 -12.77 3.12
N VAL A 184 10.42 -12.27 4.20
CA VAL A 184 9.25 -11.38 4.14
C VAL A 184 9.54 -10.12 3.33
N VAL A 185 10.64 -9.42 3.65
CA VAL A 185 10.99 -8.15 2.97
C VAL A 185 11.33 -8.37 1.50
N ALA A 186 11.96 -9.49 1.14
CA ALA A 186 12.30 -9.80 -0.26
C ALA A 186 11.04 -10.10 -1.09
N GLU A 187 10.07 -10.83 -0.54
CA GLU A 187 8.80 -11.09 -1.22
C GLU A 187 8.00 -9.80 -1.41
N MET A 188 7.85 -8.98 -0.36
CA MET A 188 7.22 -7.68 -0.45
C MET A 188 7.88 -6.82 -1.53
N GLN A 189 9.22 -6.72 -1.56
CA GLN A 189 9.93 -5.95 -2.57
C GLN A 189 9.61 -6.39 -4.01
N ALA A 190 9.51 -7.69 -4.25
CA ALA A 190 9.15 -8.24 -5.56
C ALA A 190 7.70 -7.88 -5.95
N ASP A 191 6.79 -7.89 -4.98
CA ASP A 191 5.40 -7.51 -5.17
C ASP A 191 5.25 -6.02 -5.49
N GLU A 192 5.95 -5.12 -4.77
CA GLU A 192 5.91 -3.68 -5.03
C GLU A 192 6.43 -3.31 -6.42
N ALA A 193 7.51 -3.96 -6.87
CA ALA A 193 7.99 -3.81 -8.24
C ALA A 193 6.92 -4.21 -9.27
N ARG A 194 6.13 -5.24 -8.98
CA ARG A 194 5.04 -5.74 -9.82
C ARG A 194 3.86 -4.77 -9.82
N HIS A 195 3.46 -4.22 -8.64
CA HIS A 195 2.41 -3.22 -8.51
C HIS A 195 2.75 -1.94 -9.28
N ALA A 196 3.97 -1.41 -9.13
CA ALA A 196 4.45 -0.25 -9.87
C ALA A 196 4.35 -0.46 -11.40
N ASN A 197 4.79 -1.62 -11.89
CA ASN A 197 4.74 -1.95 -13.31
C ASN A 197 3.30 -2.08 -13.81
N SER A 198 2.41 -2.73 -13.06
CA SER A 198 1.00 -2.88 -13.40
C SER A 198 0.29 -1.53 -13.49
N ALA A 199 0.53 -0.64 -12.53
CA ALA A 199 -0.03 0.71 -12.54
C ALA A 199 0.53 1.55 -13.70
N GLN A 200 1.81 1.38 -14.04
CA GLN A 200 2.42 2.05 -15.19
C GLN A 200 1.77 1.61 -16.52
N GLN A 201 1.54 0.30 -16.69
CA GLN A 201 0.88 -0.28 -17.88
C GLN A 201 -0.58 0.13 -17.99
N ALA A 202 -1.26 0.35 -16.85
CA ALA A 202 -2.63 0.87 -16.81
C ALA A 202 -2.76 2.36 -17.21
N GLY A 203 -1.65 3.01 -17.58
CA GLY A 203 -1.66 4.38 -18.13
C GLY A 203 -1.40 5.47 -17.09
N ALA A 204 -0.60 5.19 -16.08
CA ALA A 204 -0.16 6.15 -15.08
C ALA A 204 0.49 7.38 -15.72
N ALA A 205 0.12 8.57 -15.24
CA ALA A 205 0.81 9.80 -15.58
C ALA A 205 2.12 9.92 -14.80
N ASP A 206 3.16 10.45 -15.43
CA ASP A 206 4.37 10.80 -14.70
C ASP A 206 4.11 12.02 -13.82
N LEU A 207 4.39 11.87 -12.51
CA LEU A 207 4.16 12.95 -11.55
C LEU A 207 5.28 14.01 -11.63
N PRO A 208 4.94 15.30 -11.47
CA PRO A 208 5.93 16.36 -11.41
C PRO A 208 6.93 16.15 -10.25
N MET A 209 8.19 16.50 -10.48
CA MET A 209 9.27 16.36 -9.48
C MET A 209 8.95 16.94 -8.10
N PRO A 210 8.32 18.13 -7.98
CA PRO A 210 7.94 18.66 -6.67
C PRO A 210 7.00 17.75 -5.88
N VAL A 211 6.04 17.07 -6.56
CA VAL A 211 5.13 16.11 -5.94
C VAL A 211 5.91 14.90 -5.43
N LYS A 212 6.80 14.35 -6.26
CA LYS A 212 7.67 13.22 -5.87
C LYS A 212 8.56 13.58 -4.66
N TRP A 213 9.09 14.80 -4.60
CA TRP A 213 9.86 15.27 -3.44
C TRP A 213 9.03 15.39 -2.18
N LEU A 214 7.79 15.89 -2.29
CA LEU A 214 6.86 15.97 -1.17
C LEU A 214 6.53 14.57 -0.63
N MET A 215 6.25 13.60 -1.52
CA MET A 215 6.00 12.20 -1.15
C MET A 215 7.20 11.61 -0.40
N ARG A 216 8.42 11.79 -0.92
CA ARG A 216 9.65 11.34 -0.23
C ARG A 216 9.84 12.01 1.13
N GLY A 217 9.50 13.29 1.23
CA GLY A 217 9.53 14.03 2.50
C GLY A 217 8.58 13.44 3.53
N ALA A 218 7.33 13.20 3.14
CA ALA A 218 6.32 12.58 3.99
C ALA A 218 6.72 11.15 4.42
N ALA A 219 7.21 10.34 3.48
CA ALA A 219 7.71 9.00 3.75
C ALA A 219 8.88 9.00 4.75
N ARG A 220 9.82 9.95 4.64
CA ARG A 220 10.93 10.08 5.61
C ARG A 220 10.46 10.43 7.01
N VAL A 221 9.44 11.27 7.15
CA VAL A 221 8.85 11.60 8.45
C VAL A 221 8.21 10.35 9.05
N MET A 222 7.34 9.69 8.28
CA MET A 222 6.65 8.48 8.69
C MET A 222 7.63 7.39 9.13
N THR A 223 8.63 7.06 8.30
CA THR A 223 9.61 6.00 8.60
C THR A 223 10.45 6.29 9.85
N ARG A 224 10.85 7.55 10.07
CA ARG A 224 11.59 7.95 11.28
C ARG A 224 10.76 7.80 12.54
N VAL A 225 9.49 8.22 12.49
CA VAL A 225 8.58 8.11 13.64
C VAL A 225 8.24 6.63 13.92
N ALA A 226 7.85 5.87 12.89
CA ALA A 226 7.53 4.45 13.01
C ALA A 226 8.70 3.59 13.50
N HIS A 227 9.94 4.00 13.26
CA HIS A 227 11.13 3.30 13.75
C HIS A 227 11.24 3.33 15.29
N VAL A 228 10.61 4.31 15.95
CA VAL A 228 10.73 4.54 17.38
C VAL A 228 9.43 4.24 18.13
N VAL A 229 8.25 4.49 17.50
CA VAL A 229 6.92 4.41 18.14
C VAL A 229 6.10 3.23 17.57
#